data_35f1b8d89eed31264084b630afb3baef
#
_entry.id   35f1b8d89eed31264084b630afb3baef
#
_cell.length_a   1.000
_cell.length_b   1.000
_cell.length_c   1.000
_cell.angle_alpha   90.00
_cell.angle_beta   90.00
_cell.angle_gamma   90.00
#
_symmetry.space_group_name_H-M   'P 1'
#
loop_
_entity.id
_entity.type
_entity.pdbx_description
1 polymer ?
#
loop_
_entity_poly.entity_id
_entity_poly.type
_entity_poly.pdbx_seq_one_letter_code
_entity_poly.pdbx_strand_id
1 'polypeptide(L)'
;MELVGMTQDAADGRCWWENGRFRFAFDLTGSPSYAAAMRAMDAVSEASGRTVDYPRTEVFTAHPAGGCRIASDASEGVVDGEGQVHGHPGLYVADGSIFPQPVGVPPSLSIAAWASHVAERIIRSN
;
A
#
# COMPACT_ATOMS: atom_id res chain seq x y z
N MET A 1 -21.32 16.62 0.17
CA MET A 1 -19.87 16.87 -0.07
C MET A 1 -19.16 15.58 0.31
N GLU A 2 -18.40 15.04 -0.59
CA GLU A 2 -17.59 13.85 -0.34
C GLU A 2 -16.21 14.29 0.19
N LEU A 3 -15.72 13.63 1.23
CA LEU A 3 -14.42 13.87 1.82
C LEU A 3 -13.62 12.57 1.76
N VAL A 4 -12.38 12.65 1.37
CA VAL A 4 -11.46 11.52 1.37
C VAL A 4 -10.35 11.79 2.37
N GLY A 5 -10.22 10.94 3.38
CA GLY A 5 -9.10 10.93 4.29
C GLY A 5 -8.08 9.87 3.86
N MET A 6 -6.82 10.26 3.79
CA MET A 6 -5.72 9.33 3.56
C MET A 6 -4.83 9.27 4.78
N THR A 7 -4.38 8.06 5.12
CA THR A 7 -3.49 7.84 6.25
C THR A 7 -2.25 7.05 5.84
N GLN A 8 -1.19 7.22 6.57
CA GLN A 8 0.00 6.40 6.51
C GLN A 8 -0.06 5.39 7.65
N ASP A 9 -0.33 4.13 7.33
CA ASP A 9 -0.43 3.06 8.31
C ASP A 9 0.94 2.45 8.67
N ALA A 10 0.93 1.50 9.61
CA ALA A 10 2.16 0.90 10.15
C ALA A 10 2.76 -0.19 9.24
N ALA A 11 2.19 -0.47 8.08
CA ALA A 11 2.61 -1.56 7.17
C ALA A 11 2.68 -2.93 7.87
N ASP A 12 1.74 -3.21 8.76
CA ASP A 12 1.64 -4.45 9.57
C ASP A 12 0.62 -5.45 9.04
N GLY A 13 0.01 -5.15 7.90
CA GLY A 13 -0.89 -6.05 7.19
C GLY A 13 -0.21 -7.36 6.84
N ARG A 14 -0.97 -8.46 6.89
CA ARG A 14 -0.50 -9.80 6.54
C ARG A 14 -1.40 -10.41 5.49
N CYS A 15 -0.81 -11.14 4.55
CA CYS A 15 -1.54 -11.95 3.60
C CYS A 15 -0.98 -13.38 3.56
N TRP A 16 -1.86 -14.36 3.33
CA TRP A 16 -1.48 -15.75 3.24
C TRP A 16 -2.47 -16.56 2.39
N TRP A 17 -2.04 -17.73 1.98
CA TRP A 17 -2.89 -18.70 1.29
C TRP A 17 -3.38 -19.77 2.26
N GLU A 18 -4.68 -19.97 2.36
CA GLU A 18 -5.29 -20.94 3.24
C GLU A 18 -6.50 -21.60 2.60
N ASN A 19 -6.55 -22.94 2.59
CA ASN A 19 -7.67 -23.73 2.06
C ASN A 19 -8.13 -23.31 0.65
N GLY A 20 -7.16 -23.08 -0.25
CA GLY A 20 -7.44 -22.68 -1.63
C GLY A 20 -7.94 -21.25 -1.80
N ARG A 21 -7.77 -20.38 -0.78
CA ARG A 21 -8.18 -18.98 -0.80
C ARG A 21 -7.09 -18.06 -0.31
N PHE A 22 -6.99 -16.90 -0.95
CA PHE A 22 -6.18 -15.79 -0.46
C PHE A 22 -6.86 -15.18 0.77
N ARG A 23 -6.08 -14.99 1.84
CA ARG A 23 -6.48 -14.34 3.08
C ARG A 23 -5.61 -13.13 3.33
N PHE A 24 -6.19 -12.14 3.97
CA PHE A 24 -5.44 -11.00 4.48
C PHE A 24 -6.02 -10.58 5.84
N ALA A 25 -5.18 -9.96 6.65
CA ALA A 25 -5.56 -9.34 7.92
C ALA A 25 -4.83 -8.00 8.07
N PHE A 26 -5.55 -7.05 8.63
CA PHE A 26 -5.07 -5.71 8.93
C PHE A 26 -5.78 -5.22 10.20
N ASP A 27 -5.03 -4.70 11.18
CA ASP A 27 -5.59 -4.16 12.41
C ASP A 27 -5.83 -2.66 12.29
N LEU A 28 -7.06 -2.29 12.01
CA LEU A 28 -7.50 -0.89 11.99
C LEU A 28 -7.52 -0.26 13.38
N THR A 29 -7.91 -1.03 14.39
CA THR A 29 -8.18 -0.50 15.73
C THR A 29 -6.89 -0.11 16.46
N GLY A 30 -5.78 -0.78 16.15
CA GLY A 30 -4.44 -0.48 16.64
C GLY A 30 -3.71 0.63 15.89
N SER A 31 -4.26 1.13 14.78
CA SER A 31 -3.58 2.13 13.93
C SER A 31 -3.73 3.57 14.46
N PRO A 32 -2.64 4.22 14.94
CA PRO A 32 -2.71 5.62 15.38
C PRO A 32 -3.08 6.59 14.25
N SER A 33 -2.65 6.31 13.03
CA SER A 33 -2.94 7.13 11.86
C SER A 33 -4.43 7.05 11.48
N TYR A 34 -5.02 5.86 11.56
CA TYR A 34 -6.46 5.70 11.35
C TYR A 34 -7.26 6.44 12.44
N ALA A 35 -6.88 6.32 13.70
CA ALA A 35 -7.49 7.07 14.78
C ALA A 35 -7.38 8.59 14.59
N ALA A 36 -6.25 9.08 14.03
CA ALA A 36 -6.10 10.50 13.72
C ALA A 36 -7.03 10.94 12.58
N ALA A 37 -7.20 10.12 11.53
CA ALA A 37 -8.17 10.40 10.47
C ALA A 37 -9.60 10.47 10.99
N MET A 38 -10.00 9.56 11.88
CA MET A 38 -11.33 9.58 12.50
C MET A 38 -11.55 10.89 13.27
N ARG A 39 -10.60 11.30 14.10
CA ARG A 39 -10.69 12.58 14.81
C ARG A 39 -10.78 13.78 13.88
N ALA A 40 -10.05 13.76 12.75
CA ALA A 40 -10.12 14.82 11.75
C ALA A 40 -11.51 14.91 11.10
N MET A 41 -12.13 13.77 10.77
CA MET A 41 -13.49 13.72 10.22
C MET A 41 -14.54 14.22 11.24
N ASP A 42 -14.41 13.85 12.49
CA ASP A 42 -15.28 14.35 13.57
C ASP A 42 -15.13 15.87 13.74
N ALA A 43 -13.90 16.39 13.71
CA ALA A 43 -13.64 17.83 13.79
C ALA A 43 -14.21 18.62 12.61
N VAL A 44 -14.14 18.08 11.39
CA VAL A 44 -14.77 18.68 10.20
C VAL A 44 -16.29 18.68 10.33
N SER A 45 -16.88 17.60 10.85
CA SER A 45 -18.32 17.51 11.13
C SER A 45 -18.76 18.62 12.11
N GLU A 46 -18.05 18.74 13.23
CA GLU A 46 -18.32 19.76 14.25
C GLU A 46 -18.16 21.18 13.69
N ALA A 47 -17.04 21.49 13.08
CA ALA A 47 -16.73 22.82 12.54
C ALA A 47 -17.69 23.27 11.43
N SER A 48 -18.17 22.32 10.62
CA SER A 48 -19.07 22.63 9.49
C SER A 48 -20.55 22.67 9.90
N GLY A 49 -20.90 22.19 11.09
CA GLY A 49 -22.29 21.99 11.51
C GLY A 49 -23.03 20.94 10.67
N ARG A 50 -22.31 20.07 9.94
CA ARG A 50 -22.86 19.04 9.07
C ARG A 50 -22.40 17.66 9.54
N THR A 51 -23.28 16.68 9.47
CA THR A 51 -22.88 15.30 9.71
C THR A 51 -21.96 14.81 8.59
N VAL A 52 -20.78 14.36 8.96
CA VAL A 52 -19.87 13.61 8.10
C VAL A 52 -20.07 12.13 8.43
N ASP A 53 -20.66 11.39 7.49
CA ASP A 53 -20.87 9.96 7.64
C ASP A 53 -19.67 9.21 6.99
N TYR A 54 -19.04 8.33 7.76
CA TYR A 54 -17.90 7.53 7.31
C TYR A 54 -17.85 6.19 8.07
N PRO A 55 -17.36 5.11 7.44
CA PRO A 55 -17.23 3.81 8.11
C PRO A 55 -16.16 3.89 9.21
N ARG A 56 -16.51 3.41 10.42
CA ARG A 56 -15.60 3.43 11.58
C ARG A 56 -14.84 2.12 11.78
N THR A 57 -15.24 1.08 11.10
CA THR A 57 -14.68 -0.28 11.26
C THR A 57 -14.20 -0.87 9.94
N GLU A 58 -14.35 -0.15 8.85
CA GLU A 58 -13.96 -0.58 7.52
C GLU A 58 -13.09 0.48 6.86
N VAL A 59 -12.12 0.04 6.09
CA VAL A 59 -11.33 0.90 5.22
C VAL A 59 -11.43 0.42 3.80
N PHE A 60 -11.40 1.37 2.90
CA PHE A 60 -11.20 1.14 1.48
C PHE A 60 -9.81 1.63 1.11
N THR A 61 -9.06 0.85 0.36
CA THR A 61 -7.82 1.32 -0.26
C THR A 61 -7.91 1.19 -1.77
N ALA A 62 -7.63 2.29 -2.46
CA ALA A 62 -7.45 2.31 -3.91
C ALA A 62 -6.01 1.97 -4.32
N HIS A 63 -5.08 2.01 -3.38
CA HIS A 63 -3.66 1.85 -3.62
C HIS A 63 -3.03 0.93 -2.55
N PRO A 64 -3.35 -0.38 -2.58
CA PRO A 64 -2.69 -1.32 -1.68
C PRO A 64 -1.18 -1.30 -1.94
N ALA A 65 -0.40 -1.25 -0.86
CA ALA A 65 1.05 -1.23 -0.90
C ALA A 65 1.61 -2.42 -0.11
N GLY A 66 2.80 -2.88 -0.46
CA GLY A 66 3.45 -3.99 0.22
C GLY A 66 3.04 -5.37 -0.29
N GLY A 67 3.71 -6.39 0.22
CA GLY A 67 3.53 -7.79 -0.21
C GLY A 67 4.66 -8.31 -1.10
N CYS A 68 5.25 -7.46 -1.95
CA CYS A 68 6.43 -7.78 -2.78
C CYS A 68 7.56 -6.79 -2.54
N ARG A 69 7.87 -6.50 -1.26
CA ARG A 69 8.81 -5.46 -0.85
C ARG A 69 10.16 -5.55 -1.57
N ILE A 70 10.63 -4.38 -2.03
CA ILE A 70 11.98 -4.22 -2.60
C ILE A 70 13.04 -4.37 -1.50
N ALA A 71 14.11 -5.10 -1.78
CA ALA A 71 15.28 -5.23 -0.90
C ALA A 71 16.53 -5.67 -1.66
N SER A 72 17.69 -5.54 -1.03
CA SER A 72 18.97 -5.96 -1.61
C SER A 72 19.16 -7.48 -1.64
N ASP A 73 18.45 -8.23 -0.81
CA ASP A 73 18.48 -9.69 -0.79
C ASP A 73 17.13 -10.32 -0.44
N ALA A 74 17.01 -11.63 -0.70
CA ALA A 74 15.80 -12.41 -0.53
C ALA A 74 15.34 -12.60 0.93
N SER A 75 16.19 -12.36 1.92
CA SER A 75 15.82 -12.46 3.33
C SER A 75 15.05 -11.23 3.80
N GLU A 76 15.23 -10.11 3.10
CA GLU A 76 14.68 -8.81 3.45
C GLU A 76 13.51 -8.38 2.55
N GLY A 77 13.38 -8.97 1.36
CA GLY A 77 12.31 -8.62 0.43
C GLY A 77 12.10 -9.64 -0.68
N VAL A 78 11.23 -9.30 -1.60
CA VAL A 78 10.80 -10.18 -2.69
C VAL A 78 11.48 -9.83 -4.01
N VAL A 79 11.71 -8.54 -4.27
CA VAL A 79 12.31 -8.06 -5.52
C VAL A 79 13.57 -7.24 -5.26
N ASP A 80 14.47 -7.26 -6.22
CA ASP A 80 15.68 -6.44 -6.22
C ASP A 80 15.43 -5.01 -6.73
N GLY A 81 16.50 -4.21 -6.84
CA GLY A 81 16.45 -2.84 -7.34
C GLY A 81 16.05 -2.69 -8.82
N GLU A 82 16.04 -3.77 -9.58
CA GLU A 82 15.61 -3.84 -10.98
C GLU A 82 14.16 -4.33 -11.13
N GLY A 83 13.50 -4.68 -10.00
CA GLY A 83 12.15 -5.22 -9.95
C GLY A 83 12.04 -6.72 -10.19
N GLN A 84 13.18 -7.43 -10.35
CA GLN A 84 13.17 -8.87 -10.56
C GLN A 84 13.01 -9.60 -9.23
N VAL A 85 12.17 -10.64 -9.23
CA VAL A 85 11.95 -11.48 -8.04
C VAL A 85 13.20 -12.30 -7.73
N HIS A 86 13.68 -12.19 -6.49
CA HIS A 86 14.85 -12.95 -6.03
C HIS A 86 14.67 -14.46 -6.28
N GLY A 87 15.67 -15.07 -6.94
CA GLY A 87 15.65 -16.49 -7.27
C GLY A 87 14.74 -16.89 -8.45
N HIS A 88 14.08 -15.94 -9.11
CA HIS A 88 13.18 -16.19 -10.23
C HIS A 88 13.53 -15.31 -11.45
N PRO A 89 14.58 -15.64 -12.23
CA PRO A 89 14.97 -14.88 -13.39
C PRO A 89 13.81 -14.70 -14.39
N GLY A 90 13.62 -13.47 -14.87
CA GLY A 90 12.57 -13.13 -15.83
C GLY A 90 11.18 -12.85 -15.20
N LEU A 91 11.03 -12.99 -13.89
CA LEU A 91 9.81 -12.60 -13.18
C LEU A 91 10.01 -11.22 -12.52
N TYR A 92 9.13 -10.28 -12.85
CA TYR A 92 9.22 -8.90 -12.37
C TYR A 92 7.94 -8.43 -11.68
N VAL A 93 8.08 -7.48 -10.75
CA VAL A 93 6.96 -6.79 -10.10
C VAL A 93 7.06 -5.30 -10.40
N ALA A 94 6.04 -4.75 -11.05
CA ALA A 94 6.03 -3.38 -11.57
C ALA A 94 4.86 -2.53 -11.02
N ASP A 95 4.41 -2.81 -9.81
CA ASP A 95 3.27 -2.11 -9.19
C ASP A 95 3.57 -1.65 -7.76
N GLY A 96 2.56 -1.15 -7.04
CA GLY A 96 2.70 -0.61 -5.69
C GLY A 96 3.01 -1.65 -4.61
N SER A 97 2.99 -2.94 -4.91
CA SER A 97 3.31 -3.99 -3.95
C SER A 97 4.78 -3.99 -3.51
N ILE A 98 5.66 -3.32 -4.25
CA ILE A 98 7.09 -3.19 -3.91
C ILE A 98 7.36 -2.23 -2.75
N PHE A 99 6.46 -1.31 -2.43
CA PHE A 99 6.71 -0.32 -1.38
C PHE A 99 6.75 -0.99 -0.01
N PRO A 100 7.82 -0.75 0.78
CA PRO A 100 7.95 -1.34 2.12
C PRO A 100 7.02 -0.69 3.15
N GLN A 101 6.48 0.48 2.82
CA GLN A 101 5.55 1.25 3.65
C GLN A 101 4.75 2.22 2.78
N PRO A 102 3.61 2.74 3.28
CA PRO A 102 2.84 3.76 2.58
C PRO A 102 3.68 5.02 2.32
N VAL A 103 3.53 5.62 1.14
CA VAL A 103 4.32 6.81 0.74
C VAL A 103 3.74 8.14 1.26
N GLY A 104 2.65 8.10 2.04
CA GLY A 104 2.05 9.27 2.71
C GLY A 104 1.21 10.19 1.84
N VAL A 105 1.19 9.94 0.52
CA VAL A 105 0.40 10.66 -0.50
C VAL A 105 -0.15 9.66 -1.51
N PRO A 106 -1.10 10.02 -2.39
CA PRO A 106 -1.53 9.14 -3.49
C PRO A 106 -0.33 8.63 -4.28
N PRO A 107 -0.07 7.29 -4.36
CA PRO A 107 1.19 6.75 -4.87
C PRO A 107 1.24 6.59 -6.38
N SER A 108 0.21 6.99 -7.14
CA SER A 108 0.09 6.73 -8.58
C SER A 108 1.32 7.14 -9.38
N LEU A 109 1.90 8.30 -9.08
CA LEU A 109 3.11 8.77 -9.77
C LEU A 109 4.33 7.92 -9.43
N SER A 110 4.48 7.53 -8.16
CA SER A 110 5.57 6.64 -7.71
C SER A 110 5.46 5.25 -8.33
N ILE A 111 4.22 4.72 -8.45
CA ILE A 111 3.95 3.44 -9.11
C ILE A 111 4.30 3.53 -10.60
N ALA A 112 3.89 4.59 -11.28
CA ALA A 112 4.18 4.79 -12.70
C ALA A 112 5.70 4.93 -12.95
N ALA A 113 6.41 5.68 -12.11
CA ALA A 113 7.87 5.82 -12.20
C ALA A 113 8.58 4.47 -12.00
N TRP A 114 8.15 3.68 -11.01
CA TRP A 114 8.67 2.33 -10.80
C TRP A 114 8.40 1.41 -11.98
N ALA A 115 7.19 1.37 -12.50
CA ALA A 115 6.83 0.56 -13.66
C ALA A 115 7.66 0.92 -14.89
N SER A 116 7.92 2.21 -15.11
CA SER A 116 8.80 2.68 -16.19
C SER A 116 10.24 2.23 -15.99
N HIS A 117 10.76 2.30 -14.76
CA HIS A 117 12.09 1.80 -14.42
C HIS A 117 12.23 0.30 -14.73
N VAL A 118 11.29 -0.52 -14.27
CA VAL A 118 11.30 -1.97 -14.56
C VAL A 118 11.24 -2.25 -16.07
N ALA A 119 10.36 -1.55 -16.79
CA ALA A 119 10.26 -1.70 -18.24
C ALA A 119 11.57 -1.38 -18.97
N GLU A 120 12.24 -0.29 -18.59
CA GLU A 120 13.55 0.05 -19.15
C GLU A 120 14.60 -1.02 -18.86
N ARG A 121 14.58 -1.64 -17.69
CA ARG A 121 15.52 -2.73 -17.34
C ARG A 121 15.28 -3.97 -18.16
N ILE A 122 14.02 -4.36 -18.34
CA ILE A 122 13.67 -5.49 -19.21
C ILE A 122 14.14 -5.26 -20.65
N ILE A 123 13.95 -4.05 -21.19
CA ILE A 123 14.37 -3.72 -22.55
C ILE A 123 15.91 -3.79 -22.72
N ARG A 124 16.66 -3.35 -21.71
CA ARG A 124 18.13 -3.36 -21.75
C ARG A 124 18.76 -4.74 -21.52
N SER A 125 18.02 -5.67 -20.92
CA SER A 125 18.48 -7.03 -20.63
C SER A 125 18.23 -8.03 -21.78
N ASN A 126 17.47 -7.64 -22.80
CA ASN A 126 17.24 -8.38 -24.04
C ASN A 126 18.11 -7.85 -25.19
#